data_a5418facb8be96f3650bdb8302b9d98e
#
_entry.id   a5418facb8be96f3650bdb8302b9d98e
#
_cell.length_a   1.000
_cell.length_b   1.000
_cell.length_c   1.000
_cell.angle_alpha   90.00
_cell.angle_beta   90.00
_cell.angle_gamma   90.00
#
_symmetry.space_group_name_H-M   'P 1'
#
loop_
_entity.id
_entity.type
_entity.pdbx_description
1 polymer ?
#
loop_
_entity_poly.entity_id
_entity_poly.type
_entity_poly.pdbx_seq_one_letter_code
_entity_poly.pdbx_strand_id
1 'polypeptide(L)'
;MTDSLITAGLFPRIAGSYLVLELSNLCNLTCVHCAVSEQNHPHHATTGHVDVSVVDALVNDMVINKLHFDVLILFWLGEPLLHPRFTTIYRRFVRAIHQHGIFSSIEVHTNSILLDASKRRVFLNQLPVAQKIHCTIDAFHSETYRSIKGRDALPTIMENVEAIIREKSQLQVHNPRIVLQYIVGSNNVDEAMIFKEHWVGVANSVDLPFFVSAGQIPNTSEDGIFFRQLDCPTEEEQQHEGEIFVQAMQHMEVPFPQHEPTLDIETGLQPCSGFWKSPTIDWQGNLTMCTRDNTLENALGNIVQTPFSKLWWGDKQRRNRDRVSQSDYSELKLCQDCFVPNSCNHSGISTEEIHRYRSERL
;
A
#
# COMPACT_ATOMS: atom_id res chain seq x y z
N MET A 1 -22.74 15.50 18.81
CA MET A 1 -22.12 14.32 19.45
C MET A 1 -20.73 14.02 18.90
N THR A 2 -20.45 14.21 17.61
CA THR A 2 -19.10 14.07 17.02
C THR A 2 -18.05 14.97 17.66
N ASP A 3 -18.39 16.22 18.01
CA ASP A 3 -17.44 17.16 18.63
C ASP A 3 -17.00 16.73 20.04
N SER A 4 -17.79 15.94 20.77
CA SER A 4 -17.43 15.50 22.13
C SER A 4 -16.46 14.32 22.15
N LEU A 5 -16.46 13.47 21.11
CA LEU A 5 -15.51 12.35 20.99
C LEU A 5 -14.14 12.83 20.49
N ILE A 6 -14.15 13.81 19.57
CA ILE A 6 -12.93 14.46 19.10
C ILE A 6 -12.22 15.16 20.26
N THR A 7 -12.99 15.84 21.12
CA THR A 7 -12.46 16.56 22.31
C THR A 7 -11.93 15.62 23.40
N ALA A 8 -12.40 14.37 23.44
CA ALA A 8 -11.95 13.39 24.45
C ALA A 8 -10.72 12.57 24.03
N GLY A 9 -10.24 12.67 22.77
CA GLY A 9 -9.10 11.91 22.25
C GLY A 9 -9.35 10.40 22.22
N LEU A 10 -10.60 9.99 22.00
CA LEU A 10 -11.08 8.60 22.12
C LEU A 10 -11.33 7.94 20.75
N PHE A 11 -10.52 8.26 19.75
CA PHE A 11 -10.58 7.48 18.50
C PHE A 11 -9.94 6.11 18.72
N PRO A 12 -10.62 5.03 18.36
CA PRO A 12 -10.09 3.71 18.57
C PRO A 12 -8.88 3.46 17.67
N ARG A 13 -7.88 2.84 18.25
CA ARG A 13 -6.78 2.27 17.48
C ARG A 13 -7.27 0.98 16.84
N ILE A 14 -7.21 0.91 15.52
CA ILE A 14 -7.65 -0.24 14.74
C ILE A 14 -6.42 -1.02 14.31
N ALA A 15 -6.27 -2.25 14.82
CA ALA A 15 -5.16 -3.11 14.45
C ALA A 15 -5.20 -3.45 12.93
N GLY A 16 -4.04 -3.43 12.30
CA GLY A 16 -3.90 -3.66 10.87
C GLY A 16 -4.41 -2.50 10.01
N SER A 17 -4.60 -1.31 10.61
CA SER A 17 -5.01 -0.11 9.86
C SER A 17 -3.82 0.53 9.14
N TYR A 18 -4.08 1.02 7.94
CA TYR A 18 -3.09 1.78 7.18
C TYR A 18 -3.74 2.98 6.50
N LEU A 19 -2.99 4.06 6.36
CA LEU A 19 -3.38 5.22 5.60
C LEU A 19 -2.51 5.33 4.36
N VAL A 20 -3.14 5.46 3.19
CA VAL A 20 -2.45 5.70 1.94
C VAL A 20 -2.49 7.18 1.62
N LEU A 21 -1.33 7.77 1.32
CA LEU A 21 -1.22 9.13 0.81
C LEU A 21 -0.48 9.11 -0.53
N GLU A 22 -1.16 9.55 -1.57
CA GLU A 22 -0.56 9.74 -2.88
C GLU A 22 0.32 10.98 -2.90
N LEU A 23 1.62 10.80 -3.12
CA LEU A 23 2.53 11.94 -3.26
C LEU A 23 2.50 12.55 -4.66
N SER A 24 2.21 11.73 -5.67
CA SER A 24 2.15 12.12 -7.06
C SER A 24 1.32 11.11 -7.83
N ASN A 25 0.46 11.57 -8.73
CA ASN A 25 -0.19 10.70 -9.72
C ASN A 25 0.57 10.66 -11.07
N LEU A 26 1.73 11.29 -11.14
CA LEU A 26 2.67 11.14 -12.25
C LEU A 26 3.50 9.88 -12.05
N CYS A 27 3.70 9.11 -13.12
CA CYS A 27 4.59 7.97 -13.13
C CYS A 27 5.55 8.05 -14.34
N ASN A 28 6.76 7.56 -14.17
CA ASN A 28 7.75 7.44 -15.24
C ASN A 28 7.72 6.06 -15.94
N LEU A 29 6.67 5.26 -15.68
CA LEU A 29 6.38 3.96 -16.30
C LEU A 29 4.93 3.92 -16.79
N THR A 30 4.64 2.97 -17.71
CA THR A 30 3.30 2.70 -18.26
C THR A 30 2.99 1.20 -18.15
N CYS A 31 3.00 0.67 -16.93
CA CYS A 31 2.85 -0.76 -16.66
C CYS A 31 1.51 -1.30 -17.17
N VAL A 32 1.52 -2.45 -17.85
CA VAL A 32 0.32 -3.05 -18.46
C VAL A 32 -0.77 -3.44 -17.46
N HIS A 33 -0.37 -3.76 -16.22
CA HIS A 33 -1.29 -4.14 -15.14
C HIS A 33 -1.63 -2.99 -14.19
N CYS A 34 -1.21 -1.75 -14.52
CA CYS A 34 -1.46 -0.60 -13.68
C CYS A 34 -2.80 0.06 -14.03
N ALA A 35 -3.59 0.36 -13.02
CA ALA A 35 -4.87 1.04 -13.19
C ALA A 35 -4.74 2.45 -13.82
N VAL A 36 -3.53 3.02 -13.78
CA VAL A 36 -3.21 4.37 -14.30
C VAL A 36 -2.41 4.38 -15.60
N SER A 37 -2.17 3.24 -16.24
CA SER A 37 -1.56 3.26 -17.57
C SER A 37 -2.44 4.09 -18.52
N GLU A 38 -1.83 4.82 -19.45
CA GLU A 38 -2.54 5.68 -20.41
C GLU A 38 -3.72 4.98 -21.13
N GLN A 39 -3.63 3.64 -21.22
CA GLN A 39 -4.66 2.81 -21.84
C GLN A 39 -5.90 2.61 -20.95
N ASN A 40 -5.77 2.73 -19.62
CA ASN A 40 -6.80 2.33 -18.66
C ASN A 40 -7.35 3.48 -17.80
N HIS A 41 -6.80 4.71 -17.89
CA HIS A 41 -7.19 5.77 -16.97
C HIS A 41 -8.02 6.88 -17.63
N PRO A 42 -9.31 7.01 -17.29
CA PRO A 42 -10.17 8.10 -17.79
C PRO A 42 -9.86 9.47 -17.16
N HIS A 43 -8.97 9.58 -16.17
CA HIS A 43 -8.79 10.77 -15.33
C HIS A 43 -7.41 11.45 -15.42
N HIS A 44 -6.66 11.29 -16.50
CA HIS A 44 -5.45 12.11 -16.76
C HIS A 44 -5.75 13.59 -17.05
N ALA A 45 -6.99 14.05 -16.83
CA ALA A 45 -7.32 15.46 -17.00
C ALA A 45 -6.51 16.39 -16.07
N THR A 46 -6.07 15.88 -14.91
CA THR A 46 -5.22 16.63 -13.97
C THR A 46 -4.15 15.72 -13.38
N THR A 47 -2.90 16.09 -13.60
CA THR A 47 -1.74 15.41 -13.00
C THR A 47 -0.98 16.39 -12.13
N GLY A 48 -0.35 15.88 -11.06
CA GLY A 48 0.40 16.73 -10.17
C GLY A 48 1.07 16.01 -9.01
N HIS A 49 1.48 16.83 -8.07
CA HIS A 49 2.14 16.40 -6.85
C HIS A 49 1.37 16.95 -5.65
N VAL A 50 1.38 16.21 -4.56
CA VAL A 50 0.76 16.65 -3.32
C VAL A 50 1.37 17.98 -2.85
N ASP A 51 0.53 18.95 -2.51
CA ASP A 51 1.01 20.16 -1.87
C ASP A 51 1.33 19.92 -0.39
N VAL A 52 2.31 20.64 0.13
CA VAL A 52 2.69 20.54 1.55
C VAL A 52 1.54 20.89 2.47
N SER A 53 0.60 21.73 2.03
CA SER A 53 -0.61 22.06 2.81
C SER A 53 -1.48 20.83 3.10
N VAL A 54 -1.57 19.88 2.16
CA VAL A 54 -2.28 18.59 2.37
C VAL A 54 -1.57 17.76 3.45
N VAL A 55 -0.24 17.68 3.37
CA VAL A 55 0.58 16.99 4.36
C VAL A 55 0.44 17.63 5.73
N ASP A 56 0.49 18.96 5.78
CA ASP A 56 0.34 19.74 7.03
C ASP A 56 -1.04 19.57 7.63
N ALA A 57 -2.10 19.62 6.82
CA ALA A 57 -3.48 19.40 7.27
C ALA A 57 -3.63 18.01 7.90
N LEU A 58 -3.13 16.96 7.24
CA LEU A 58 -3.18 15.59 7.75
C LEU A 58 -2.40 15.45 9.07
N VAL A 59 -1.12 15.85 9.09
CA VAL A 59 -0.27 15.70 10.28
C VAL A 59 -0.82 16.49 11.46
N ASN A 60 -1.24 17.74 11.24
CA ASN A 60 -1.76 18.57 12.31
C ASN A 60 -3.06 18.01 12.90
N ASP A 61 -3.99 17.56 12.06
CA ASP A 61 -5.24 16.96 12.52
C ASP A 61 -5.00 15.68 13.31
N MET A 62 -4.11 14.81 12.81
CA MET A 62 -3.74 13.57 13.51
C MET A 62 -3.09 13.84 14.88
N VAL A 63 -2.20 14.83 14.97
CA VAL A 63 -1.54 15.20 16.23
C VAL A 63 -2.53 15.81 17.22
N ILE A 64 -3.35 16.78 16.77
CA ILE A 64 -4.33 17.47 17.64
C ILE A 64 -5.35 16.48 18.21
N ASN A 65 -5.83 15.57 17.38
CA ASN A 65 -6.87 14.62 17.75
C ASN A 65 -6.30 13.27 18.25
N LYS A 66 -4.97 13.15 18.39
CA LYS A 66 -4.28 11.93 18.86
C LYS A 66 -4.67 10.69 18.05
N LEU A 67 -4.84 10.86 16.75
CA LEU A 67 -5.17 9.76 15.84
C LEU A 67 -3.96 8.87 15.62
N HIS A 68 -4.22 7.58 15.42
CA HIS A 68 -3.18 6.62 15.13
C HIS A 68 -3.65 5.62 14.07
N PHE A 69 -2.77 5.35 13.08
CA PHE A 69 -2.86 4.20 12.19
C PHE A 69 -1.56 3.40 12.31
N ASP A 70 -1.61 2.10 12.03
CA ASP A 70 -0.40 1.28 12.15
C ASP A 70 0.62 1.63 11.08
N VAL A 71 0.19 1.88 9.84
CA VAL A 71 1.09 2.14 8.72
C VAL A 71 0.69 3.39 7.93
N LEU A 72 1.64 4.25 7.62
CA LEU A 72 1.52 5.25 6.56
C LEU A 72 2.17 4.71 5.29
N ILE A 73 1.42 4.61 4.20
CA ILE A 73 1.93 4.17 2.90
C ILE A 73 1.97 5.36 1.96
N LEU A 74 3.17 5.74 1.53
CA LEU A 74 3.39 6.83 0.56
C LEU A 74 3.47 6.23 -0.86
N PHE A 75 2.31 6.02 -1.42
CA PHE A 75 2.13 5.39 -2.73
C PHE A 75 0.64 5.44 -3.10
N TRP A 76 0.29 5.46 -4.36
CA TRP A 76 -0.98 5.03 -4.92
C TRP A 76 -0.87 4.85 -6.44
N LEU A 77 -1.28 5.88 -7.21
CA LEU A 77 -1.43 5.76 -8.67
C LEU A 77 -0.17 6.19 -9.44
N GLY A 78 0.78 6.86 -8.82
CA GLY A 78 2.00 7.32 -9.47
C GLY A 78 3.29 6.85 -8.80
N GLU A 79 4.39 7.49 -9.15
CA GLU A 79 5.71 7.22 -8.56
C GLU A 79 6.05 8.28 -7.49
N PRO A 80 6.12 7.92 -6.21
CA PRO A 80 6.36 8.90 -5.14
C PRO A 80 7.71 9.61 -5.24
N LEU A 81 8.75 8.94 -5.78
CA LEU A 81 10.08 9.55 -5.92
C LEU A 81 10.17 10.61 -7.03
N LEU A 82 9.13 10.77 -7.86
CA LEU A 82 8.99 11.90 -8.78
C LEU A 82 8.67 13.22 -8.07
N HIS A 83 8.15 13.15 -6.84
CA HIS A 83 7.78 14.36 -6.12
C HIS A 83 9.02 15.24 -5.85
N PRO A 84 9.07 16.51 -6.31
CA PRO A 84 10.27 17.34 -6.20
C PRO A 84 10.68 17.62 -4.74
N ARG A 85 9.72 17.59 -3.82
CA ARG A 85 9.96 17.78 -2.38
C ARG A 85 9.82 16.47 -1.58
N PHE A 86 10.00 15.31 -2.21
CA PHE A 86 9.90 13.99 -1.56
C PHE A 86 10.66 13.93 -0.23
N THR A 87 11.94 14.31 -0.24
CA THR A 87 12.80 14.29 0.95
C THR A 87 12.23 15.11 2.10
N THR A 88 11.68 16.29 1.81
CA THR A 88 11.09 17.19 2.81
C THR A 88 9.84 16.58 3.43
N ILE A 89 8.95 16.05 2.60
CA ILE A 89 7.70 15.42 3.03
C ILE A 89 7.99 14.16 3.84
N TYR A 90 8.86 13.30 3.34
CA TYR A 90 9.23 12.07 4.03
C TYR A 90 9.80 12.35 5.43
N ARG A 91 10.76 13.27 5.53
CA ARG A 91 11.35 13.68 6.81
C ARG A 91 10.33 14.31 7.76
N ARG A 92 9.33 15.03 7.23
CA ARG A 92 8.26 15.59 8.03
C ARG A 92 7.43 14.48 8.67
N PHE A 93 7.04 13.46 7.92
CA PHE A 93 6.32 12.31 8.46
C PHE A 93 7.16 11.53 9.47
N VAL A 94 8.40 11.21 9.15
CA VAL A 94 9.29 10.47 10.07
C VAL A 94 9.44 11.22 11.41
N ARG A 95 9.59 12.56 11.37
CA ARG A 95 9.63 13.38 12.60
C ARG A 95 8.29 13.35 13.36
N ALA A 96 7.18 13.50 12.67
CA ALA A 96 5.85 13.50 13.30
C ALA A 96 5.54 12.12 13.92
N ILE A 97 5.91 11.03 13.25
CA ILE A 97 5.81 9.68 13.78
C ILE A 97 6.64 9.52 15.05
N HIS A 98 7.91 9.92 15.00
CA HIS A 98 8.81 9.83 16.15
C HIS A 98 8.33 10.67 17.36
N GLN A 99 7.84 11.88 17.11
CA GLN A 99 7.47 12.81 18.18
C GLN A 99 6.07 12.57 18.74
N HIS A 100 5.13 12.10 17.93
CA HIS A 100 3.72 12.07 18.28
C HIS A 100 3.07 10.68 18.15
N GLY A 101 3.76 9.70 17.57
CA GLY A 101 3.25 8.33 17.43
C GLY A 101 1.98 8.22 16.57
N ILE A 102 1.81 9.11 15.59
CA ILE A 102 0.63 9.12 14.71
C ILE A 102 0.56 7.89 13.77
N PHE A 103 1.68 7.23 13.55
CA PHE A 103 1.79 5.93 12.90
C PHE A 103 2.80 5.05 13.64
N SER A 104 2.71 3.74 13.49
CA SER A 104 3.74 2.79 13.97
C SER A 104 4.90 2.68 12.98
N SER A 105 4.61 2.78 11.68
CA SER A 105 5.61 2.68 10.61
C SER A 105 5.26 3.54 9.40
N ILE A 106 6.26 3.74 8.53
CA ILE A 106 6.11 4.41 7.24
C ILE A 106 6.66 3.53 6.13
N GLU A 107 5.91 3.39 5.04
CA GLU A 107 6.29 2.61 3.87
C GLU A 107 6.28 3.50 2.62
N VAL A 108 7.22 3.23 1.72
CA VAL A 108 7.27 3.83 0.38
C VAL A 108 7.32 2.71 -0.64
N HIS A 109 6.40 2.71 -1.60
CA HIS A 109 6.42 1.79 -2.72
C HIS A 109 6.92 2.54 -3.96
N THR A 110 7.97 2.03 -4.59
CA THR A 110 8.63 2.72 -5.71
C THR A 110 9.06 1.73 -6.79
N ASN A 111 9.06 2.18 -8.03
CA ASN A 111 9.68 1.44 -9.14
C ASN A 111 11.21 1.51 -9.14
N SER A 112 11.81 2.19 -8.18
CA SER A 112 13.25 2.30 -7.91
C SER A 112 14.11 2.97 -9.00
N ILE A 113 13.54 3.45 -10.10
CA ILE A 113 14.32 4.17 -11.15
C ILE A 113 15.00 5.41 -10.56
N LEU A 114 14.29 6.12 -9.68
CA LEU A 114 14.78 7.37 -9.08
C LEU A 114 15.37 7.16 -7.67
N LEU A 115 15.68 5.94 -7.28
CA LEU A 115 16.30 5.62 -5.99
C LEU A 115 17.82 5.91 -6.02
N ASP A 116 18.19 7.12 -6.41
CA ASP A 116 19.57 7.60 -6.46
C ASP A 116 20.21 7.76 -5.07
N ALA A 117 21.52 8.03 -5.02
CA ALA A 117 22.26 8.16 -3.78
C ALA A 117 21.68 9.23 -2.83
N SER A 118 21.05 10.28 -3.35
CA SER A 118 20.44 11.33 -2.51
C SER A 118 19.19 10.82 -1.78
N LYS A 119 18.36 10.03 -2.46
CA LYS A 119 17.14 9.43 -1.91
C LYS A 119 17.47 8.24 -0.99
N ARG A 120 18.45 7.40 -1.37
CA ARG A 120 18.92 6.32 -0.48
C ARG A 120 19.35 6.84 0.87
N ARG A 121 20.09 7.95 0.92
CA ARG A 121 20.49 8.62 2.18
C ARG A 121 19.32 9.12 3.02
N VAL A 122 18.17 9.38 2.43
CA VAL A 122 16.96 9.76 3.17
C VAL A 122 16.38 8.57 3.91
N PHE A 123 16.37 7.41 3.27
CA PHE A 123 15.87 6.17 3.86
C PHE A 123 16.84 5.59 4.91
N LEU A 124 18.13 5.65 4.65
CA LEU A 124 19.19 5.11 5.53
C LEU A 124 19.46 6.02 6.75
N ASN A 125 18.42 6.70 7.23
CA ASN A 125 18.53 7.50 8.45
C ASN A 125 18.42 6.62 9.70
N GLN A 126 18.96 7.11 10.82
CA GLN A 126 18.97 6.38 12.09
C GLN A 126 17.87 6.78 13.07
N LEU A 127 16.79 7.42 12.58
CA LEU A 127 15.67 7.76 13.46
C LEU A 127 14.96 6.47 13.91
N PRO A 128 14.52 6.38 15.18
CA PRO A 128 13.90 5.19 15.75
C PRO A 128 12.42 5.08 15.31
N VAL A 129 12.19 5.08 14.01
CA VAL A 129 10.88 4.88 13.38
C VAL A 129 11.01 3.68 12.45
N ALA A 130 10.10 2.74 12.52
CA ALA A 130 10.06 1.62 11.59
C ALA A 130 9.75 2.15 10.18
N GLN A 131 10.65 1.86 9.26
CA GLN A 131 10.60 2.34 7.88
C GLN A 131 10.73 1.15 6.94
N LYS A 132 9.96 1.16 5.85
CA LYS A 132 10.01 0.13 4.82
C LYS A 132 10.02 0.76 3.43
N ILE A 133 10.79 0.19 2.53
CA ILE A 133 10.80 0.53 1.11
C ILE A 133 10.47 -0.73 0.30
N HIS A 134 9.42 -0.65 -0.50
CA HIS A 134 9.06 -1.67 -1.47
C HIS A 134 9.60 -1.26 -2.83
N CYS A 135 10.51 -2.06 -3.36
CA CYS A 135 11.10 -1.93 -4.68
C CYS A 135 10.38 -2.88 -5.63
N THR A 136 9.50 -2.36 -6.51
CA THR A 136 8.74 -3.19 -7.44
C THR A 136 9.51 -3.37 -8.74
N ILE A 137 9.90 -4.61 -9.06
CA ILE A 137 10.78 -4.91 -10.20
C ILE A 137 10.03 -5.73 -11.27
N ASP A 138 9.46 -6.87 -10.90
CA ASP A 138 8.56 -7.72 -11.70
C ASP A 138 9.19 -8.36 -12.95
N ALA A 139 10.52 -8.36 -13.09
CA ALA A 139 11.24 -9.04 -14.16
C ALA A 139 12.73 -9.21 -13.80
N PHE A 140 13.41 -10.10 -14.51
CA PHE A 140 14.86 -10.30 -14.43
C PHE A 140 15.58 -9.98 -15.75
N HIS A 141 14.87 -10.04 -16.87
CA HIS A 141 15.41 -9.68 -18.19
C HIS A 141 14.77 -8.38 -18.71
N SER A 142 15.59 -7.56 -19.40
CA SER A 142 15.17 -6.26 -19.95
C SER A 142 14.00 -6.36 -20.93
N GLU A 143 13.87 -7.44 -21.66
CA GLU A 143 12.77 -7.67 -22.60
C GLU A 143 11.44 -7.82 -21.85
N THR A 144 11.40 -8.71 -20.87
CA THR A 144 10.24 -8.94 -20.02
C THR A 144 9.91 -7.67 -19.22
N TYR A 145 10.93 -7.00 -18.65
CA TYR A 145 10.73 -5.75 -17.97
C TYR A 145 10.06 -4.69 -18.87
N ARG A 146 10.56 -4.54 -20.10
CA ARG A 146 10.00 -3.58 -21.06
C ARG A 146 8.57 -3.92 -21.45
N SER A 147 8.25 -5.19 -21.65
CA SER A 147 6.90 -5.63 -22.00
C SER A 147 5.89 -5.35 -20.88
N ILE A 148 6.30 -5.46 -19.60
CA ILE A 148 5.44 -5.24 -18.44
C ILE A 148 5.38 -3.76 -18.07
N LYS A 149 6.52 -3.05 -18.10
CA LYS A 149 6.66 -1.69 -17.54
C LYS A 149 6.62 -0.57 -18.59
N GLY A 150 6.55 -0.91 -19.88
CA GLY A 150 6.44 0.04 -20.99
C GLY A 150 7.76 0.69 -21.41
N ARG A 151 8.85 0.51 -20.66
CA ARG A 151 10.19 1.02 -21.03
C ARG A 151 11.29 0.18 -20.41
N ASP A 152 12.47 0.19 -21.01
CA ASP A 152 13.64 -0.45 -20.40
C ASP A 152 14.32 0.47 -19.38
N ALA A 153 14.22 0.10 -18.11
CA ALA A 153 14.91 0.76 -17.01
C ALA A 153 15.55 -0.24 -16.05
N LEU A 154 15.49 -1.54 -16.37
CA LEU A 154 15.94 -2.60 -15.47
C LEU A 154 17.40 -2.44 -15.03
N PRO A 155 18.39 -2.12 -15.90
CA PRO A 155 19.77 -1.93 -15.46
C PRO A 155 19.90 -0.88 -14.35
N THR A 156 19.24 0.27 -14.51
CA THR A 156 19.25 1.36 -13.50
C THR A 156 18.62 0.91 -12.18
N ILE A 157 17.55 0.13 -12.25
CA ILE A 157 16.87 -0.37 -11.05
C ILE A 157 17.75 -1.37 -10.33
N MET A 158 18.35 -2.31 -11.05
CA MET A 158 19.27 -3.30 -10.48
C MET A 158 20.43 -2.61 -9.74
N GLU A 159 21.04 -1.59 -10.36
CA GLU A 159 22.11 -0.79 -9.73
C GLU A 159 21.62 -0.06 -8.46
N ASN A 160 20.47 0.60 -8.52
CA ASN A 160 19.92 1.35 -7.40
C ASN A 160 19.54 0.46 -6.21
N VAL A 161 18.93 -0.69 -6.49
CA VAL A 161 18.52 -1.66 -5.47
C VAL A 161 19.72 -2.35 -4.86
N GLU A 162 20.69 -2.78 -5.66
CA GLU A 162 21.95 -3.33 -5.16
C GLU A 162 22.69 -2.32 -4.28
N ALA A 163 22.72 -1.05 -4.69
CA ALA A 163 23.37 0.00 -3.93
C ALA A 163 22.73 0.22 -2.56
N ILE A 164 21.39 0.26 -2.44
CA ILE A 164 20.74 0.44 -1.12
C ILE A 164 20.97 -0.77 -0.21
N ILE A 165 21.01 -1.98 -0.74
CA ILE A 165 21.32 -3.21 0.01
C ILE A 165 22.74 -3.12 0.58
N ARG A 166 23.74 -2.80 -0.25
CA ARG A 166 25.13 -2.65 0.14
C ARG A 166 25.34 -1.51 1.13
N GLU A 167 24.77 -0.33 0.87
CA GLU A 167 24.86 0.84 1.74
C GLU A 167 24.24 0.55 3.12
N LYS A 168 23.09 -0.14 3.17
CA LYS A 168 22.44 -0.55 4.42
C LYS A 168 23.34 -1.47 5.26
N SER A 169 23.90 -2.50 4.63
CA SER A 169 24.84 -3.42 5.31
C SER A 169 26.08 -2.68 5.80
N GLN A 170 26.73 -1.87 4.97
CA GLN A 170 27.92 -1.09 5.34
C GLN A 170 27.67 -0.14 6.52
N LEU A 171 26.49 0.47 6.57
CA LEU A 171 26.10 1.38 7.66
C LEU A 171 25.62 0.63 8.91
N GLN A 172 25.40 -0.66 8.82
CA GLN A 172 24.85 -1.52 9.89
C GLN A 172 23.56 -0.96 10.49
N VAL A 173 22.68 -0.42 9.65
CA VAL A 173 21.39 0.16 10.08
C VAL A 173 20.24 -0.83 9.89
N HIS A 174 19.28 -0.81 10.83
CA HIS A 174 18.11 -1.67 10.75
C HIS A 174 17.07 -1.13 9.77
N ASN A 175 16.92 0.18 9.67
CA ASN A 175 15.96 0.85 8.79
C ASN A 175 16.65 1.42 7.54
N PRO A 176 15.93 1.47 6.42
CA PRO A 176 14.62 0.88 6.18
C PRO A 176 14.68 -0.65 6.06
N ARG A 177 13.55 -1.34 6.26
CA ARG A 177 13.41 -2.69 5.72
C ARG A 177 13.26 -2.58 4.21
N ILE A 178 14.00 -3.40 3.48
CA ILE A 178 14.00 -3.44 2.01
C ILE A 178 13.19 -4.66 1.58
N VAL A 179 12.11 -4.42 0.84
CA VAL A 179 11.27 -5.48 0.29
C VAL A 179 11.33 -5.40 -1.23
N LEU A 180 11.88 -6.43 -1.86
CA LEU A 180 11.88 -6.56 -3.31
C LEU A 180 10.58 -7.25 -3.71
N GLN A 181 9.65 -6.51 -4.28
CA GLN A 181 8.37 -7.06 -4.72
C GLN A 181 8.46 -7.54 -6.17
N TYR A 182 7.94 -8.74 -6.40
CA TYR A 182 7.76 -9.33 -7.72
C TYR A 182 6.31 -9.77 -7.87
N ILE A 183 5.57 -9.11 -8.75
CA ILE A 183 4.20 -9.51 -9.09
C ILE A 183 4.29 -10.62 -10.12
N VAL A 184 3.87 -11.82 -9.73
CA VAL A 184 3.94 -13.01 -10.58
C VAL A 184 2.70 -13.08 -11.45
N GLY A 185 2.91 -13.23 -12.75
CA GLY A 185 1.88 -13.46 -13.75
C GLY A 185 2.41 -14.32 -14.89
N SER A 186 1.52 -14.72 -15.79
CA SER A 186 1.81 -15.58 -16.93
C SER A 186 2.95 -15.08 -17.84
N ASN A 187 3.18 -13.78 -17.84
CA ASN A 187 4.19 -13.11 -18.68
C ASN A 187 5.60 -13.04 -18.08
N ASN A 188 5.78 -13.43 -16.81
CA ASN A 188 7.07 -13.33 -16.11
C ASN A 188 7.38 -14.48 -15.14
N VAL A 189 6.48 -15.45 -15.00
CA VAL A 189 6.63 -16.55 -14.04
C VAL A 189 7.92 -17.33 -14.24
N ASP A 190 8.37 -17.48 -15.47
CA ASP A 190 9.61 -18.21 -15.80
C ASP A 190 10.89 -17.55 -15.26
N GLU A 191 10.82 -16.24 -14.95
CA GLU A 191 11.94 -15.48 -14.40
C GLU A 191 11.93 -15.39 -12.86
N ALA A 192 10.88 -15.82 -12.20
CA ALA A 192 10.71 -15.67 -10.76
C ALA A 192 11.80 -16.41 -9.96
N MET A 193 12.22 -17.60 -10.40
CA MET A 193 13.27 -18.38 -9.75
C MET A 193 14.63 -17.69 -9.84
N ILE A 194 15.05 -17.27 -11.03
CA ILE A 194 16.35 -16.60 -11.23
C ILE A 194 16.38 -15.24 -10.52
N PHE A 195 15.26 -14.54 -10.46
CA PHE A 195 15.11 -13.32 -9.67
C PHE A 195 15.36 -13.59 -8.18
N LYS A 196 14.75 -14.63 -7.62
CA LYS A 196 14.95 -15.05 -6.23
C LYS A 196 16.42 -15.35 -5.94
N GLU A 197 17.02 -16.21 -6.75
CA GLU A 197 18.40 -16.66 -6.57
C GLU A 197 19.40 -15.50 -6.64
N HIS A 198 19.22 -14.60 -7.61
CA HIS A 198 20.07 -13.43 -7.77
C HIS A 198 20.06 -12.54 -6.52
N TRP A 199 18.86 -12.14 -6.07
CA TRP A 199 18.75 -11.18 -4.96
C TRP A 199 19.10 -11.79 -3.60
N VAL A 200 18.83 -13.06 -3.38
CA VAL A 200 19.34 -13.80 -2.21
C VAL A 200 20.87 -13.86 -2.26
N GLY A 201 21.46 -14.11 -3.43
CA GLY A 201 22.91 -14.08 -3.62
C GLY A 201 23.54 -12.72 -3.32
N VAL A 202 22.94 -11.63 -3.82
CA VAL A 202 23.38 -10.25 -3.53
C VAL A 202 23.32 -9.96 -2.03
N ALA A 203 22.22 -10.27 -1.37
CA ALA A 203 22.00 -10.04 0.04
C ALA A 203 23.00 -10.82 0.91
N ASN A 204 23.21 -12.11 0.61
CA ASN A 204 24.19 -12.96 1.30
C ASN A 204 25.63 -12.47 1.12
N SER A 205 25.94 -11.87 -0.05
CA SER A 205 27.30 -11.34 -0.31
C SER A 205 27.71 -10.17 0.61
N VAL A 206 26.74 -9.60 1.31
CA VAL A 206 26.92 -8.45 2.23
C VAL A 206 26.38 -8.72 3.64
N ASP A 207 26.21 -9.97 4.02
CA ASP A 207 25.72 -10.41 5.33
C ASP A 207 24.35 -9.76 5.71
N LEU A 208 23.47 -9.57 4.74
CA LEU A 208 22.11 -9.08 4.94
C LEU A 208 21.11 -10.15 4.47
N PRO A 209 20.82 -11.20 5.26
CA PRO A 209 19.98 -12.29 4.80
C PRO A 209 18.55 -11.82 4.47
N PHE A 210 18.03 -12.27 3.33
CA PHE A 210 16.68 -11.98 2.88
C PHE A 210 15.70 -13.08 3.25
N PHE A 211 14.60 -12.67 3.84
CA PHE A 211 13.44 -13.54 4.02
C PHE A 211 12.62 -13.57 2.70
N VAL A 212 12.26 -14.77 2.25
CA VAL A 212 11.45 -14.93 1.02
C VAL A 212 10.04 -15.35 1.41
N SER A 213 9.08 -14.58 0.97
CA SER A 213 7.66 -14.80 1.28
C SER A 213 6.79 -14.54 0.06
N ALA A 214 5.54 -15.01 0.12
CA ALA A 214 4.56 -14.80 -0.93
C ALA A 214 3.16 -14.58 -0.35
N GLY A 215 2.27 -13.97 -1.14
CA GLY A 215 0.88 -13.74 -0.75
C GLY A 215 0.29 -12.47 -1.35
N GLN A 216 -0.73 -11.94 -0.71
CA GLN A 216 -1.39 -10.69 -1.11
C GLN A 216 -0.87 -9.47 -0.35
N ILE A 217 -0.47 -9.66 0.89
CA ILE A 217 0.03 -8.58 1.77
C ILE A 217 1.39 -9.00 2.31
N PRO A 218 2.43 -8.19 2.12
CA PRO A 218 3.73 -8.46 2.70
C PRO A 218 3.66 -8.35 4.21
N ASN A 219 3.89 -9.46 4.90
CA ASN A 219 3.99 -9.48 6.35
C ASN A 219 5.46 -9.72 6.73
N THR A 220 6.33 -8.77 6.42
CA THR A 220 7.74 -8.91 6.74
C THR A 220 8.19 -7.83 7.71
N SER A 221 8.70 -8.25 8.85
CA SER A 221 9.51 -7.41 9.75
C SER A 221 10.98 -7.39 9.35
N GLU A 222 11.33 -8.06 8.25
CA GLU A 222 12.70 -8.33 7.79
C GLU A 222 12.91 -7.78 6.37
N ASP A 223 14.18 -7.70 5.97
CA ASP A 223 14.52 -7.46 4.57
C ASP A 223 14.22 -8.71 3.75
N GLY A 224 13.77 -8.56 2.50
CA GLY A 224 13.49 -9.77 1.75
C GLY A 224 12.86 -9.59 0.38
N ILE A 225 12.41 -10.72 -0.14
CA ILE A 225 11.68 -10.82 -1.40
C ILE A 225 10.22 -11.16 -1.09
N PHE A 226 9.32 -10.44 -1.72
CA PHE A 226 7.89 -10.68 -1.64
C PHE A 226 7.31 -10.97 -3.01
N PHE A 227 6.88 -12.20 -3.22
CA PHE A 227 6.13 -12.59 -4.40
C PHE A 227 4.65 -12.32 -4.19
N ARG A 228 4.08 -11.50 -5.05
CA ARG A 228 2.67 -11.12 -5.00
C ARG A 228 1.93 -11.71 -6.19
N GLN A 229 0.71 -12.19 -5.95
CA GLN A 229 -0.20 -12.58 -7.02
C GLN A 229 -0.64 -11.34 -7.81
N LEU A 230 -0.74 -11.46 -9.13
CA LEU A 230 -1.30 -10.43 -9.99
C LEU A 230 -2.78 -10.20 -9.65
N ASP A 231 -3.16 -8.93 -9.45
CA ASP A 231 -4.56 -8.53 -9.33
C ASP A 231 -5.16 -8.36 -10.73
N CYS A 232 -6.22 -9.09 -11.03
CA CYS A 232 -6.89 -9.07 -12.33
C CYS A 232 -8.26 -8.41 -12.27
N PRO A 233 -8.75 -7.85 -13.39
CA PRO A 233 -10.04 -7.17 -13.44
C PRO A 233 -11.24 -8.13 -13.40
N THR A 234 -11.08 -9.37 -13.87
CA THR A 234 -12.14 -10.37 -13.91
C THR A 234 -11.84 -11.57 -13.00
N GLU A 235 -12.88 -12.27 -12.56
CA GLU A 235 -12.72 -13.45 -11.72
C GLU A 235 -12.04 -14.61 -12.47
N GLU A 236 -12.32 -14.77 -13.76
CA GLU A 236 -11.71 -15.80 -14.61
C GLU A 236 -10.19 -15.59 -14.75
N GLU A 237 -9.76 -14.35 -15.05
CA GLU A 237 -8.34 -14.01 -15.11
C GLU A 237 -7.68 -14.14 -13.74
N GLN A 238 -8.37 -13.73 -12.66
CA GLN A 238 -7.86 -13.85 -11.30
C GLN A 238 -7.65 -15.31 -10.90
N GLN A 239 -8.54 -16.21 -11.29
CA GLN A 239 -8.39 -17.64 -11.05
C GLN A 239 -7.20 -18.20 -11.85
N HIS A 240 -7.10 -17.90 -13.15
CA HIS A 240 -6.03 -18.37 -14.01
C HIS A 240 -4.64 -17.93 -13.51
N GLU A 241 -4.47 -16.64 -13.25
CA GLU A 241 -3.20 -16.09 -12.73
C GLU A 241 -2.91 -16.59 -11.31
N GLY A 242 -3.96 -16.89 -10.53
CA GLY A 242 -3.84 -17.52 -9.21
C GLY A 242 -3.27 -18.93 -9.27
N GLU A 243 -3.70 -19.75 -10.23
CA GLU A 243 -3.16 -21.11 -10.45
C GLU A 243 -1.68 -21.06 -10.83
N ILE A 244 -1.30 -20.14 -11.72
CA ILE A 244 0.10 -19.91 -12.11
C ILE A 244 0.94 -19.51 -10.90
N PHE A 245 0.45 -18.57 -10.08
CA PHE A 245 1.12 -18.14 -8.87
C PHE A 245 1.36 -19.29 -7.89
N VAL A 246 0.33 -20.11 -7.61
CA VAL A 246 0.41 -21.24 -6.69
C VAL A 246 1.45 -22.25 -7.17
N GLN A 247 1.43 -22.61 -8.46
CA GLN A 247 2.39 -23.54 -9.05
C GLN A 247 3.83 -22.99 -8.97
N ALA A 248 4.02 -21.70 -9.23
CA ALA A 248 5.34 -21.06 -9.13
C ALA A 248 5.86 -21.08 -7.69
N MET A 249 5.03 -20.74 -6.71
CA MET A 249 5.44 -20.75 -5.29
C MET A 249 5.79 -22.15 -4.81
N GLN A 250 5.03 -23.17 -5.22
CA GLN A 250 5.35 -24.56 -4.92
C GLN A 250 6.67 -25.00 -5.55
N HIS A 251 6.90 -24.67 -6.82
CA HIS A 251 8.13 -24.99 -7.52
C HIS A 251 9.37 -24.32 -6.89
N MET A 252 9.22 -23.09 -6.43
CA MET A 252 10.28 -22.33 -5.78
C MET A 252 10.44 -22.65 -4.28
N GLU A 253 9.62 -23.52 -3.72
CA GLU A 253 9.56 -23.83 -2.28
C GLU A 253 9.37 -22.55 -1.42
N VAL A 254 8.60 -21.58 -1.90
CA VAL A 254 8.29 -20.34 -1.19
C VAL A 254 7.02 -20.55 -0.38
N PRO A 255 7.09 -20.39 0.96
CA PRO A 255 5.89 -20.52 1.79
C PRO A 255 4.93 -19.35 1.52
N PHE A 256 3.67 -19.67 1.32
CA PHE A 256 2.60 -18.69 1.23
C PHE A 256 1.37 -19.17 1.98
N PRO A 257 0.58 -18.25 2.58
CA PRO A 257 -0.64 -18.64 3.25
C PRO A 257 -1.62 -19.22 2.23
N GLN A 258 -1.93 -20.49 2.35
CA GLN A 258 -3.09 -21.07 1.69
C GLN A 258 -4.29 -20.62 2.52
N HIS A 259 -4.93 -19.53 2.13
CA HIS A 259 -6.19 -19.16 2.73
C HIS A 259 -7.24 -20.12 2.20
N GLU A 260 -7.64 -21.08 3.04
CA GLU A 260 -8.96 -21.67 2.87
C GLU A 260 -9.97 -20.52 3.00
N PRO A 261 -10.93 -20.40 2.08
CA PRO A 261 -12.00 -19.45 2.21
C PRO A 261 -12.72 -19.73 3.55
N THR A 262 -12.47 -18.92 4.54
CA THR A 262 -13.35 -18.86 5.71
C THR A 262 -14.57 -18.03 5.30
N LEU A 263 -15.22 -18.46 4.22
CA LEU A 263 -16.56 -18.01 3.91
C LEU A 263 -17.45 -18.60 4.98
N ASP A 264 -18.00 -17.75 5.81
CA ASP A 264 -19.24 -18.07 6.49
C ASP A 264 -20.31 -18.09 5.38
N ILE A 265 -20.41 -19.25 4.73
CA ILE A 265 -21.24 -19.48 3.53
C ILE A 265 -22.72 -19.24 3.85
N GLU A 266 -23.11 -19.18 5.11
CA GLU A 266 -24.50 -18.96 5.53
C GLU A 266 -24.95 -17.51 5.47
N THR A 267 -24.07 -16.51 5.40
CA THR A 267 -24.47 -15.11 5.57
C THR A 267 -24.24 -14.19 4.37
N GLY A 268 -23.66 -14.66 3.25
CA GLY A 268 -23.42 -13.79 2.08
C GLY A 268 -22.16 -12.93 2.21
N LEU A 269 -22.13 -11.80 1.50
CA LEU A 269 -21.01 -10.84 1.44
C LEU A 269 -20.51 -10.43 2.82
N GLN A 270 -19.24 -10.65 3.11
CA GLN A 270 -18.63 -10.15 4.35
C GLN A 270 -18.40 -8.63 4.30
N PRO A 271 -18.50 -7.92 5.42
CA PRO A 271 -18.19 -6.50 5.47
C PRO A 271 -16.75 -6.21 5.06
N CYS A 272 -16.56 -5.30 4.10
CA CYS A 272 -15.24 -4.91 3.64
C CYS A 272 -14.50 -4.08 4.70
N SER A 273 -13.31 -4.51 5.12
CA SER A 273 -12.48 -3.82 6.11
C SER A 273 -12.01 -2.42 5.67
N GLY A 274 -12.03 -2.11 4.36
CA GLY A 274 -11.63 -0.82 3.82
C GLY A 274 -12.33 0.36 4.49
N PHE A 275 -13.61 0.20 4.81
CA PHE A 275 -14.41 1.24 5.48
C PHE A 275 -13.92 1.61 6.88
N TRP A 276 -13.09 0.78 7.50
CA TRP A 276 -12.55 0.99 8.84
C TRP A 276 -11.04 1.15 8.87
N LYS A 277 -10.31 0.49 7.95
CA LYS A 277 -8.87 0.25 8.09
C LYS A 277 -7.99 0.98 7.09
N SER A 278 -8.53 1.42 5.92
CA SER A 278 -7.69 1.85 4.79
C SER A 278 -8.07 3.18 4.15
N PRO A 279 -8.13 4.30 4.93
CA PRO A 279 -8.31 5.61 4.31
C PRO A 279 -7.24 5.88 3.26
N THR A 280 -7.67 6.39 2.12
CA THR A 280 -6.79 6.72 1.00
C THR A 280 -6.99 8.19 0.62
N ILE A 281 -5.90 8.93 0.50
CA ILE A 281 -5.91 10.36 0.19
C ILE A 281 -5.12 10.57 -1.09
N ASP A 282 -5.75 11.20 -2.08
CA ASP A 282 -5.09 11.55 -3.34
C ASP A 282 -4.16 12.76 -3.19
N TRP A 283 -3.39 13.05 -4.25
CA TRP A 283 -2.48 14.18 -4.27
C TRP A 283 -3.15 15.55 -4.12
N GLN A 284 -4.45 15.68 -4.38
CA GLN A 284 -5.24 16.90 -4.19
C GLN A 284 -5.82 17.01 -2.76
N GLY A 285 -5.69 15.97 -1.95
CA GLY A 285 -6.24 15.90 -0.60
C GLY A 285 -7.66 15.34 -0.52
N ASN A 286 -8.18 14.72 -1.57
CA ASN A 286 -9.48 14.05 -1.54
C ASN A 286 -9.35 12.71 -0.81
N LEU A 287 -10.24 12.48 0.15
CA LEU A 287 -10.26 11.29 0.98
C LEU A 287 -11.30 10.30 0.46
N THR A 288 -10.87 9.07 0.23
CA THR A 288 -11.75 7.91 0.01
C THR A 288 -11.42 6.77 0.99
N MET A 289 -12.19 5.69 0.97
CA MET A 289 -12.07 4.58 1.90
C MET A 289 -11.30 3.37 1.35
N CYS A 290 -10.84 3.41 0.10
CA CYS A 290 -10.24 2.25 -0.54
C CYS A 290 -9.31 2.66 -1.67
N THR A 291 -8.18 1.97 -1.82
CA THR A 291 -7.24 2.17 -2.93
C THR A 291 -7.80 1.74 -4.30
N ARG A 292 -8.88 0.97 -4.34
CA ARG A 292 -9.58 0.63 -5.60
C ARG A 292 -10.49 1.75 -6.11
N ASP A 293 -10.82 2.73 -5.25
CA ASP A 293 -11.63 3.90 -5.63
C ASP A 293 -10.77 4.98 -6.31
N ASN A 294 -10.09 4.57 -7.38
CA ASN A 294 -9.19 5.42 -8.14
C ASN A 294 -9.91 6.53 -8.94
N THR A 295 -11.22 6.45 -9.07
CA THR A 295 -12.09 7.44 -9.68
C THR A 295 -12.75 8.38 -8.66
N LEU A 296 -12.53 8.14 -7.35
CA LEU A 296 -13.09 8.92 -6.24
C LEU A 296 -14.64 8.96 -6.21
N GLU A 297 -15.29 7.92 -6.73
CA GLU A 297 -16.76 7.82 -6.73
C GLU A 297 -17.36 7.83 -5.32
N ASN A 298 -16.62 7.26 -4.35
CA ASN A 298 -17.04 7.20 -2.95
C ASN A 298 -16.30 8.22 -2.06
N ALA A 299 -15.69 9.26 -2.65
CA ALA A 299 -14.93 10.25 -1.90
C ALA A 299 -15.75 10.85 -0.75
N LEU A 300 -15.12 10.99 0.41
CA LEU A 300 -15.74 11.54 1.63
C LEU A 300 -15.66 13.06 1.67
N GLY A 301 -14.70 13.65 1.00
CA GLY A 301 -14.43 15.08 0.96
C GLY A 301 -12.94 15.38 0.84
N ASN A 302 -12.54 16.65 0.98
CA ASN A 302 -11.16 17.10 0.87
C ASN A 302 -10.61 17.52 2.25
N ILE A 303 -9.46 16.96 2.65
CA ILE A 303 -8.88 17.13 3.99
C ILE A 303 -8.32 18.52 4.26
N VAL A 304 -8.09 19.34 3.22
CA VAL A 304 -7.69 20.74 3.36
C VAL A 304 -8.90 21.63 3.72
N GLN A 305 -10.09 21.24 3.23
CA GLN A 305 -11.34 21.98 3.49
C GLN A 305 -12.00 21.55 4.80
N THR A 306 -11.95 20.25 5.08
CA THR A 306 -12.56 19.65 6.28
C THR A 306 -11.56 18.68 6.90
N PRO A 307 -11.23 18.81 8.21
CA PRO A 307 -10.25 17.92 8.86
C PRO A 307 -10.49 16.45 8.57
N PHE A 308 -9.40 15.69 8.38
CA PHE A 308 -9.44 14.25 8.13
C PHE A 308 -10.30 13.50 9.16
N SER A 309 -10.14 13.83 10.44
CA SER A 309 -10.92 13.26 11.54
C SER A 309 -12.44 13.46 11.34
N LYS A 310 -12.86 14.63 10.91
CA LYS A 310 -14.28 14.96 10.67
C LYS A 310 -14.84 14.24 9.44
N LEU A 311 -14.02 13.95 8.43
CA LEU A 311 -14.43 13.17 7.25
C LEU A 311 -14.48 11.68 7.57
N TRP A 312 -13.41 11.14 8.17
CA TRP A 312 -13.26 9.69 8.39
C TRP A 312 -14.22 9.14 9.46
N TRP A 313 -14.50 9.93 10.50
CA TRP A 313 -15.50 9.58 11.53
C TRP A 313 -16.81 10.35 11.43
N GLY A 314 -17.01 11.08 10.33
CA GLY A 314 -18.22 11.88 10.08
C GLY A 314 -19.42 11.05 9.66
N ASP A 315 -20.58 11.75 9.53
CA ASP A 315 -21.88 11.11 9.27
C ASP A 315 -21.93 10.30 7.98
N LYS A 316 -21.26 10.77 6.91
CA LYS A 316 -21.23 10.05 5.63
C LYS A 316 -20.56 8.69 5.80
N GLN A 317 -19.36 8.66 6.43
CA GLN A 317 -18.62 7.42 6.61
C GLN A 317 -19.29 6.50 7.65
N ARG A 318 -19.94 7.04 8.68
CA ARG A 318 -20.74 6.23 9.60
C ARG A 318 -21.87 5.52 8.88
N ARG A 319 -22.66 6.23 8.06
CA ARG A 319 -23.73 5.60 7.27
C ARG A 319 -23.19 4.51 6.35
N ASN A 320 -22.04 4.76 5.69
CA ASN A 320 -21.38 3.74 4.87
C ASN A 320 -21.03 2.49 5.70
N ARG A 321 -20.42 2.66 6.89
CA ARG A 321 -20.09 1.56 7.79
C ARG A 321 -21.32 0.81 8.27
N ASP A 322 -22.39 1.51 8.64
CA ASP A 322 -23.64 0.89 9.08
C ASP A 322 -24.25 0.02 7.98
N ARG A 323 -24.25 0.48 6.74
CA ARG A 323 -24.73 -0.28 5.58
C ARG A 323 -23.86 -1.49 5.27
N VAL A 324 -22.56 -1.27 5.12
CA VAL A 324 -21.58 -2.32 4.80
C VAL A 324 -21.54 -3.38 5.90
N SER A 325 -21.73 -3.01 7.16
CA SER A 325 -21.83 -3.98 8.27
C SER A 325 -23.06 -4.91 8.19
N GLN A 326 -24.00 -4.58 7.30
CA GLN A 326 -25.17 -5.39 6.97
C GLN A 326 -25.06 -5.97 5.55
N SER A 327 -23.87 -5.94 4.96
CA SER A 327 -23.61 -6.34 3.57
C SER A 327 -24.41 -5.56 2.51
N ASP A 328 -24.87 -4.35 2.86
CA ASP A 328 -25.59 -3.48 1.92
C ASP A 328 -24.61 -2.53 1.20
N TYR A 329 -24.32 -2.84 -0.04
CA TYR A 329 -23.48 -2.04 -0.94
C TYR A 329 -24.30 -1.26 -2.01
N SER A 330 -25.62 -1.26 -1.93
CA SER A 330 -26.50 -0.78 -2.99
C SER A 330 -26.33 0.71 -3.38
N GLU A 331 -25.82 1.56 -2.48
CA GLU A 331 -25.51 2.98 -2.78
C GLU A 331 -24.00 3.24 -3.01
N LEU A 332 -23.20 2.19 -3.00
CA LEU A 332 -21.75 2.26 -3.16
C LEU A 332 -21.37 1.63 -4.50
N LYS A 333 -21.60 2.37 -5.58
CA LYS A 333 -21.52 1.87 -6.96
C LYS A 333 -20.26 1.05 -7.26
N LEU A 334 -19.09 1.54 -6.87
CA LEU A 334 -17.82 0.79 -7.03
C LEU A 334 -17.80 -0.53 -6.26
N CYS A 335 -18.54 -0.62 -5.15
CA CYS A 335 -18.48 -1.76 -4.25
C CYS A 335 -19.49 -2.85 -4.61
N GLN A 336 -20.51 -2.54 -5.44
CA GLN A 336 -21.55 -3.50 -5.84
C GLN A 336 -20.96 -4.71 -6.58
N ASP A 337 -20.03 -4.43 -7.50
CA ASP A 337 -19.40 -5.45 -8.34
C ASP A 337 -17.98 -5.82 -7.86
N CYS A 338 -17.59 -5.36 -6.66
CA CYS A 338 -16.27 -5.62 -6.12
C CYS A 338 -16.18 -7.03 -5.53
N PHE A 339 -15.25 -7.84 -6.04
CA PHE A 339 -15.02 -9.20 -5.54
C PHE A 339 -14.23 -9.26 -4.22
N VAL A 340 -13.59 -8.17 -3.80
CA VAL A 340 -12.72 -8.12 -2.61
C VAL A 340 -13.41 -8.58 -1.32
N PRO A 341 -14.65 -8.20 -1.02
CA PRO A 341 -15.35 -8.69 0.17
C PRO A 341 -15.56 -10.21 0.17
N ASN A 342 -15.60 -10.82 -1.02
CA ASN A 342 -15.76 -12.26 -1.19
C ASN A 342 -14.43 -12.99 -1.31
N SER A 343 -13.32 -12.27 -1.51
CA SER A 343 -12.00 -12.85 -1.52
C SER A 343 -11.44 -12.87 -0.10
N CYS A 344 -11.16 -14.04 0.39
CA CYS A 344 -10.58 -14.33 1.71
C CYS A 344 -9.28 -13.57 2.01
N ASN A 345 -8.69 -12.97 1.01
CA ASN A 345 -7.37 -12.35 1.09
C ASN A 345 -7.39 -10.91 1.62
N HIS A 346 -8.53 -10.24 1.58
CA HIS A 346 -8.69 -8.91 2.15
C HIS A 346 -9.56 -9.00 3.38
N SER A 347 -9.03 -9.74 4.37
CA SER A 347 -9.68 -9.99 5.65
C SER A 347 -10.75 -8.97 5.95
N GLY A 348 -11.99 -9.43 5.95
CA GLY A 348 -13.11 -8.64 6.41
C GLY A 348 -12.79 -8.05 7.78
N ILE A 349 -13.65 -7.24 8.24
CA ILE A 349 -13.67 -6.87 9.64
C ILE A 349 -14.44 -7.96 10.38
N SER A 350 -13.94 -8.45 11.50
CA SER A 350 -14.64 -9.48 12.26
C SER A 350 -15.95 -8.95 12.84
N THR A 351 -16.91 -9.86 13.05
CA THR A 351 -18.19 -9.51 13.70
C THR A 351 -17.94 -8.87 15.07
N GLU A 352 -16.94 -9.33 15.81
CA GLU A 352 -16.55 -8.78 17.11
C GLU A 352 -16.03 -7.33 16.97
N GLU A 353 -15.18 -7.06 15.98
CA GLU A 353 -14.71 -5.71 15.68
C GLU A 353 -15.89 -4.79 15.30
N ILE A 354 -16.83 -5.26 14.47
CA ILE A 354 -18.04 -4.49 14.11
C ILE A 354 -18.89 -4.20 15.35
N HIS A 355 -19.11 -5.19 16.21
CA HIS A 355 -19.86 -4.99 17.45
C HIS A 355 -19.18 -3.99 18.37
N ARG A 356 -17.87 -4.04 18.50
CA ARG A 356 -17.10 -3.06 19.26
C ARG A 356 -17.28 -1.64 18.70
N TYR A 357 -17.19 -1.47 17.36
CA TYR A 357 -17.41 -0.15 16.73
C TYR A 357 -18.83 0.37 16.92
N ARG A 358 -19.84 -0.50 16.90
CA ARG A 358 -21.23 -0.14 17.15
C ARG A 358 -21.47 0.23 18.62
N SER A 359 -20.91 -0.52 19.55
CA SER A 359 -21.06 -0.28 20.99
C SER A 359 -20.35 1.00 21.46
N GLU A 360 -19.21 1.30 20.87
CA GLU A 360 -18.42 2.51 21.14
C GLU A 360 -18.97 3.75 20.38
N ARG A 361 -20.04 3.58 19.58
CA ARG A 361 -20.70 4.62 18.77
C ARG A 361 -19.73 5.40 17.86
N LEU A 362 -18.81 4.68 17.24
CA LEU A 362 -17.77 5.23 16.39
C LEU A 362 -18.12 5.18 14.90
#